data_81a97f193f6647fbda57681afef247d3
#
_entry.id   81a97f193f6647fbda57681afef247d3
#
_cell.length_a   1.000
_cell.length_b   1.000
_cell.length_c   1.000
_cell.angle_alpha   90.00
_cell.angle_beta   90.00
_cell.angle_gamma   90.00
#
_symmetry.space_group_name_H-M   'P 1'
#
loop_
_entity.id
_entity.type
_entity.pdbx_description
1 polymer ?
#
loop_
_entity_poly.entity_id
_entity_poly.type
_entity_poly.pdbx_seq_one_letter_code
_entity_poly.pdbx_strand_id
1 'polypeptide(L)'
;MKSNAYRAMLLSLVLVLSSLAGCLSADEEEQEETENEVLGKVMVSTYHVGELVSAVAGDTLDVEIISPSNVPVHDYEPSAGDLIRLQESDLFFYHGVNLEPWVESALATLGNDAPVSTMTHTMPSGEVTLDYESILISDLCELLVEGPFESTALGMPHDDHDDHDDLSLIHI
;
A
#
# COMPACT_ATOMS: atom_id res chain seq x y z
N MET A 1 -49.24 2.29 -56.24
CA MET A 1 -48.04 3.04 -55.73
C MET A 1 -48.04 3.31 -54.20
N LYS A 2 -49.18 3.35 -53.50
CA LYS A 2 -49.21 3.64 -52.03
C LYS A 2 -48.69 2.47 -51.17
N SER A 3 -48.83 1.20 -51.61
CA SER A 3 -48.43 0.01 -50.87
C SER A 3 -46.91 -0.12 -50.65
N ASN A 4 -46.08 0.30 -51.58
CA ASN A 4 -44.63 0.17 -51.51
C ASN A 4 -44.01 1.24 -50.59
N ALA A 5 -44.61 2.42 -50.50
CA ALA A 5 -44.19 3.47 -49.59
C ALA A 5 -44.44 3.09 -48.13
N TYR A 6 -45.55 2.43 -47.80
CA TYR A 6 -45.83 1.92 -46.46
C TYR A 6 -44.88 0.79 -46.06
N ARG A 7 -44.52 -0.09 -47.01
CA ARG A 7 -43.55 -1.17 -46.74
C ARG A 7 -42.15 -0.61 -46.49
N ALA A 8 -41.74 0.39 -47.24
CA ALA A 8 -40.44 1.06 -47.03
C ALA A 8 -40.41 1.77 -45.67
N MET A 9 -41.49 2.45 -45.30
CA MET A 9 -41.61 3.16 -44.03
C MET A 9 -41.63 2.21 -42.83
N LEU A 10 -42.31 1.05 -42.94
CA LEU A 10 -42.31 0.02 -41.91
C LEU A 10 -40.90 -0.62 -41.73
N LEU A 11 -40.19 -0.89 -42.82
CA LEU A 11 -38.86 -1.45 -42.79
C LEU A 11 -37.83 -0.48 -42.17
N SER A 12 -37.94 0.83 -42.49
CA SER A 12 -37.07 1.81 -41.84
C SER A 12 -37.38 1.98 -40.35
N LEU A 13 -38.65 1.89 -39.96
CA LEU A 13 -39.04 1.96 -38.56
C LEU A 13 -38.52 0.75 -37.74
N VAL A 14 -38.58 -0.45 -38.33
CA VAL A 14 -38.04 -1.67 -37.70
C VAL A 14 -36.53 -1.59 -37.54
N LEU A 15 -35.81 -1.05 -38.58
CA LEU A 15 -34.36 -0.87 -38.48
C LEU A 15 -33.96 0.16 -37.43
N VAL A 16 -34.71 1.24 -37.26
CA VAL A 16 -34.46 2.24 -36.22
C VAL A 16 -34.76 1.66 -34.84
N LEU A 17 -35.83 0.90 -34.67
CA LEU A 17 -36.18 0.26 -33.41
C LEU A 17 -35.19 -0.85 -33.01
N SER A 18 -34.64 -1.59 -33.97
CA SER A 18 -33.63 -2.61 -33.69
C SER A 18 -32.27 -2.02 -33.28
N SER A 19 -31.92 -0.83 -33.78
CA SER A 19 -30.70 -0.14 -33.34
C SER A 19 -30.82 0.48 -31.94
N LEU A 20 -32.02 0.79 -31.47
CA LEU A 20 -32.26 1.25 -30.12
C LEU A 20 -32.32 0.09 -29.11
N ALA A 21 -32.70 -1.10 -29.53
CA ALA A 21 -32.75 -2.28 -28.64
C ALA A 21 -31.35 -2.79 -28.20
N GLY A 22 -30.31 -2.49 -29.00
CA GLY A 22 -28.93 -2.85 -28.68
C GLY A 22 -28.31 -2.05 -27.50
N CYS A 23 -28.94 -0.95 -27.08
CA CYS A 23 -28.46 -0.16 -25.94
C CYS A 23 -29.22 -0.47 -24.61
N LEU A 24 -30.21 -1.37 -24.64
CA LEU A 24 -31.00 -1.73 -23.47
C LEU A 24 -30.67 -3.14 -22.92
N SER A 25 -29.76 -3.84 -23.56
CA SER A 25 -29.12 -5.04 -23.01
C SER A 25 -27.69 -4.68 -22.59
N ALA A 26 -27.53 -3.64 -21.76
CA ALA A 26 -26.50 -3.71 -20.78
C ALA A 26 -26.98 -4.83 -19.84
N ASP A 27 -26.47 -6.04 -20.01
CA ASP A 27 -26.31 -6.94 -18.90
C ASP A 27 -25.62 -6.08 -17.85
N GLU A 28 -26.33 -5.70 -16.80
CA GLU A 28 -25.75 -5.44 -15.52
C GLU A 28 -25.09 -6.79 -15.20
N GLU A 29 -23.85 -6.99 -15.67
CA GLU A 29 -22.91 -7.74 -14.91
C GLU A 29 -22.93 -6.99 -13.57
N GLU A 30 -23.69 -7.49 -12.62
CA GLU A 30 -23.39 -7.28 -11.21
C GLU A 30 -21.91 -7.68 -11.12
N GLN A 31 -21.02 -6.68 -11.29
CA GLN A 31 -19.74 -6.73 -10.66
C GLN A 31 -20.14 -6.93 -9.20
N GLU A 32 -20.10 -8.17 -8.73
CA GLU A 32 -19.83 -8.41 -7.34
C GLU A 32 -18.58 -7.55 -7.08
N GLU A 33 -18.79 -6.33 -6.58
CA GLU A 33 -17.80 -5.68 -5.78
C GLU A 33 -17.54 -6.71 -4.70
N THR A 34 -16.53 -7.55 -4.92
CA THR A 34 -15.87 -8.23 -3.84
C THR A 34 -15.41 -7.06 -2.98
N GLU A 35 -16.20 -6.75 -1.93
CA GLU A 35 -15.70 -5.94 -0.83
C GLU A 35 -14.44 -6.68 -0.41
N ASN A 36 -13.29 -6.18 -0.87
CA ASN A 36 -12.01 -6.67 -0.38
C ASN A 36 -12.07 -6.42 1.12
N GLU A 37 -12.16 -7.50 1.87
CA GLU A 37 -12.17 -7.44 3.31
C GLU A 37 -10.87 -6.76 3.73
N VAL A 38 -10.97 -5.53 4.24
CA VAL A 38 -9.81 -4.78 4.74
C VAL A 38 -9.26 -5.53 5.93
N LEU A 39 -8.06 -6.07 5.81
CA LEU A 39 -7.42 -6.91 6.82
C LEU A 39 -6.93 -6.12 8.03
N GLY A 40 -6.66 -4.81 7.85
CA GLY A 40 -6.19 -3.97 8.94
C GLY A 40 -5.98 -2.52 8.51
N LYS A 41 -5.76 -1.66 9.51
CA LYS A 41 -5.47 -0.25 9.36
C LYS A 41 -3.97 0.00 9.55
N VAL A 42 -3.36 0.62 8.54
CA VAL A 42 -1.93 0.96 8.55
C VAL A 42 -1.76 2.47 8.53
N MET A 43 -1.05 3.00 9.51
CA MET A 43 -0.60 4.37 9.51
C MET A 43 0.78 4.47 8.87
N VAL A 44 1.02 5.50 8.08
CA VAL A 44 2.33 5.78 7.48
C VAL A 44 2.77 7.21 7.74
N SER A 45 4.06 7.43 7.86
CA SER A 45 4.62 8.77 8.18
C SER A 45 4.54 9.73 7.01
N THR A 46 4.78 9.24 5.80
CA THR A 46 4.93 10.06 4.59
C THR A 46 4.19 9.46 3.41
N TYR A 47 3.95 10.30 2.39
CA TYR A 47 3.40 9.85 1.12
C TYR A 47 4.23 8.73 0.47
N HIS A 48 5.55 8.85 0.48
CA HIS A 48 6.44 7.85 -0.13
C HIS A 48 6.33 6.47 0.55
N VAL A 49 6.27 6.47 1.87
CA VAL A 49 6.05 5.23 2.64
C VAL A 49 4.65 4.66 2.32
N GLY A 50 3.65 5.52 2.21
CA GLY A 50 2.29 5.13 1.83
C GLY A 50 2.21 4.49 0.46
N GLU A 51 2.87 5.06 -0.56
CA GLU A 51 2.95 4.48 -1.90
C GLU A 51 3.63 3.10 -1.88
N LEU A 52 4.69 2.94 -1.09
CA LEU A 52 5.38 1.66 -0.95
C LEU A 52 4.46 0.59 -0.35
N VAL A 53 3.78 0.91 0.76
CA VAL A 53 2.84 -0.01 1.42
C VAL A 53 1.68 -0.34 0.50
N SER A 54 1.08 0.66 -0.16
CA SER A 54 -0.04 0.47 -1.08
C SER A 54 0.35 -0.35 -2.32
N ALA A 55 1.59 -0.21 -2.81
CA ALA A 55 2.09 -1.00 -3.93
C ALA A 55 2.19 -2.50 -3.59
N VAL A 56 2.44 -2.83 -2.33
CA VAL A 56 2.52 -4.23 -1.85
C VAL A 56 1.16 -4.75 -1.44
N ALA A 57 0.40 -3.99 -0.66
CA ALA A 57 -0.86 -4.42 -0.06
C ALA A 57 -2.07 -4.28 -1.01
N GLY A 58 -2.00 -3.43 -2.03
CA GLY A 58 -3.15 -3.12 -2.88
C GLY A 58 -4.31 -2.58 -2.04
N ASP A 59 -5.49 -3.13 -2.24
CA ASP A 59 -6.73 -2.74 -1.55
C ASP A 59 -7.00 -3.57 -0.28
N THR A 60 -6.04 -4.38 0.17
CA THR A 60 -6.23 -5.27 1.32
C THR A 60 -6.02 -4.57 2.67
N LEU A 61 -5.38 -3.40 2.68
CA LEU A 61 -5.12 -2.60 3.86
C LEU A 61 -5.68 -1.18 3.70
N ASP A 62 -6.19 -0.62 4.80
CA ASP A 62 -6.55 0.79 4.89
C ASP A 62 -5.29 1.61 5.26
N VAL A 63 -4.70 2.28 4.29
CA VAL A 63 -3.45 3.03 4.45
C VAL A 63 -3.73 4.51 4.66
N GLU A 64 -3.39 5.03 5.83
CA GLU A 64 -3.59 6.43 6.20
C GLU A 64 -2.26 7.14 6.45
N ILE A 65 -2.08 8.34 5.88
CA ILE A 65 -0.89 9.16 6.09
C ILE A 65 -1.13 10.08 7.29
N ILE A 66 -0.23 10.04 8.28
CA ILE A 66 -0.36 10.85 9.50
C ILE A 66 0.01 12.32 9.25
N SER A 67 1.07 12.59 8.47
CA SER A 67 1.55 13.94 8.23
C SER A 67 0.79 14.61 7.08
N PRO A 68 0.35 15.86 7.25
CA PRO A 68 -0.31 16.59 6.16
C PRO A 68 0.69 16.93 5.05
N SER A 69 0.25 16.93 3.80
CA SER A 69 1.09 17.15 2.61
C SER A 69 1.69 18.54 2.49
N ASN A 70 1.21 19.50 3.26
CA ASN A 70 1.65 20.90 3.24
C ASN A 70 2.65 21.26 4.35
N VAL A 71 3.05 20.29 5.17
CA VAL A 71 4.04 20.46 6.23
C VAL A 71 5.23 19.55 5.92
N PRO A 72 6.47 20.09 5.91
CA PRO A 72 7.65 19.23 5.81
C PRO A 72 7.65 18.21 6.96
N VAL A 73 7.91 16.95 6.64
CA VAL A 73 7.78 15.86 7.61
C VAL A 73 8.68 15.99 8.82
N HIS A 74 9.86 16.62 8.66
CA HIS A 74 10.81 16.90 9.75
C HIS A 74 10.39 18.06 10.66
N ASP A 75 9.44 18.91 10.21
CA ASP A 75 8.87 20.02 10.98
C ASP A 75 7.48 19.66 11.54
N TYR A 76 6.97 18.47 11.21
CA TYR A 76 5.67 18.02 11.68
C TYR A 76 5.73 17.60 13.14
N GLU A 77 4.72 18.00 13.90
CA GLU A 77 4.48 17.56 15.28
C GLU A 77 3.07 17.00 15.37
N PRO A 78 2.90 15.70 15.71
CA PRO A 78 1.59 15.09 15.84
C PRO A 78 0.74 15.79 16.91
N SER A 79 -0.50 16.12 16.53
CA SER A 79 -1.49 16.59 17.50
C SER A 79 -2.00 15.43 18.37
N ALA A 80 -2.73 15.74 19.44
CA ALA A 80 -3.40 14.71 20.25
C ALA A 80 -4.36 13.84 19.43
N GLY A 81 -5.01 14.43 18.40
CA GLY A 81 -5.88 13.69 17.49
C GLY A 81 -5.09 12.74 16.59
N ASP A 82 -3.90 13.13 16.15
CA ASP A 82 -3.01 12.29 15.35
C ASP A 82 -2.48 11.10 16.17
N LEU A 83 -2.15 11.33 17.44
CA LEU A 83 -1.74 10.26 18.34
C LEU A 83 -2.86 9.25 18.59
N ILE A 84 -4.13 9.69 18.68
CA ILE A 84 -5.26 8.79 18.79
C ILE A 84 -5.40 7.94 17.52
N ARG A 85 -5.32 8.55 16.34
CA ARG A 85 -5.38 7.81 15.07
C ARG A 85 -4.22 6.81 14.94
N LEU A 86 -3.04 7.20 15.39
CA LEU A 86 -1.87 6.32 15.40
C LEU A 86 -2.07 5.14 16.35
N GLN A 87 -2.60 5.37 17.54
CA GLN A 87 -2.92 4.33 18.51
C GLN A 87 -3.98 3.34 17.98
N GLU A 88 -4.93 3.82 17.17
CA GLU A 88 -6.00 2.99 16.58
C GLU A 88 -5.56 2.20 15.35
N SER A 89 -4.31 2.36 14.89
CA SER A 89 -3.77 1.59 13.77
C SER A 89 -3.14 0.28 14.25
N ASP A 90 -3.16 -0.73 13.39
CA ASP A 90 -2.54 -2.04 13.65
C ASP A 90 -1.03 -1.99 13.45
N LEU A 91 -0.60 -1.24 12.42
CA LEU A 91 0.80 -1.08 12.01
C LEU A 91 1.12 0.39 11.76
N PHE A 92 2.36 0.76 12.01
CA PHE A 92 2.89 2.07 11.65
C PHE A 92 4.22 1.93 10.90
N PHE A 93 4.25 2.42 9.66
CA PHE A 93 5.48 2.49 8.88
C PHE A 93 5.97 3.94 8.80
N TYR A 94 7.26 4.13 9.01
CA TYR A 94 7.91 5.42 8.90
C TYR A 94 9.22 5.30 8.14
N HIS A 95 9.65 6.39 7.52
CA HIS A 95 10.87 6.39 6.71
C HIS A 95 12.09 6.02 7.54
N GLY A 96 12.29 6.70 8.66
CA GLY A 96 13.48 6.53 9.48
C GLY A 96 14.64 7.44 9.06
N VAL A 97 15.85 7.06 9.47
CA VAL A 97 17.08 7.83 9.17
C VAL A 97 16.96 9.31 9.61
N ASN A 98 16.22 9.54 10.69
CA ASN A 98 15.97 10.87 11.27
C ASN A 98 15.19 11.85 10.35
N LEU A 99 14.44 11.32 9.37
CA LEU A 99 13.55 12.14 8.56
C LEU A 99 12.34 12.62 9.35
N GLU A 100 11.86 11.78 10.29
CA GLU A 100 10.74 12.05 11.19
C GLU A 100 11.21 12.09 12.65
N PRO A 101 11.80 13.20 13.11
CA PRO A 101 12.36 13.29 14.47
C PRO A 101 11.30 13.19 15.57
N TRP A 102 10.03 13.39 15.22
CA TRP A 102 8.87 13.30 16.11
C TRP A 102 8.43 11.87 16.43
N VAL A 103 8.78 10.87 15.60
CA VAL A 103 8.28 9.49 15.72
C VAL A 103 8.65 8.88 17.06
N GLU A 104 9.90 8.98 17.47
CA GLU A 104 10.36 8.40 18.74
C GLU A 104 9.58 8.96 19.93
N SER A 105 9.33 10.26 19.95
CA SER A 105 8.57 10.92 21.03
C SER A 105 7.09 10.55 21.00
N ALA A 106 6.50 10.40 19.81
CA ALA A 106 5.12 9.99 19.64
C ALA A 106 4.91 8.56 20.16
N LEU A 107 5.74 7.61 19.73
CA LEU A 107 5.68 6.23 20.19
C LEU A 107 5.94 6.10 21.69
N ALA A 108 6.90 6.85 22.23
CA ALA A 108 7.14 6.91 23.67
C ALA A 108 5.94 7.46 24.46
N THR A 109 5.21 8.41 23.89
CA THR A 109 3.99 8.96 24.50
C THR A 109 2.86 7.94 24.57
N LEU A 110 2.70 7.12 23.54
CA LEU A 110 1.71 6.05 23.50
C LEU A 110 2.14 4.84 24.36
N GLY A 111 3.42 4.60 24.51
CA GLY A 111 3.94 3.51 25.36
C GLY A 111 3.43 2.14 24.92
N ASN A 112 2.72 1.45 25.79
CA ASN A 112 2.19 0.11 25.51
C ASN A 112 0.99 0.12 24.51
N ASP A 113 0.42 1.27 24.27
CA ASP A 113 -0.70 1.43 23.34
C ASP A 113 -0.21 1.86 21.93
N ALA A 114 1.10 1.93 21.73
CA ALA A 114 1.67 2.21 20.42
C ALA A 114 1.46 1.02 19.47
N PRO A 115 1.15 1.27 18.17
CA PRO A 115 1.09 0.20 17.19
C PRO A 115 2.47 -0.42 16.97
N VAL A 116 2.49 -1.62 16.39
CA VAL A 116 3.74 -2.19 15.89
C VAL A 116 4.33 -1.24 14.84
N SER A 117 5.57 -0.82 15.07
CA SER A 117 6.18 0.26 14.29
C SER A 117 7.44 -0.23 13.57
N THR A 118 7.52 0.07 12.28
CA THR A 118 8.60 -0.43 11.42
C THR A 118 9.21 0.69 10.60
N MET A 119 10.53 0.77 10.63
CA MET A 119 11.32 1.69 9.82
C MET A 119 11.56 1.11 8.43
N THR A 120 11.21 1.85 7.38
CA THR A 120 11.31 1.36 5.99
C THR A 120 12.63 1.68 5.30
N HIS A 121 13.43 2.61 5.83
CA HIS A 121 14.71 2.99 5.24
C HIS A 121 15.83 2.88 6.25
N THR A 122 16.97 2.41 5.79
CA THR A 122 18.19 2.29 6.57
C THR A 122 19.34 2.97 5.82
N MET A 123 20.40 3.32 6.55
CA MET A 123 21.60 3.82 5.87
C MET A 123 22.25 2.68 5.11
N PRO A 124 22.54 2.87 3.82
CA PRO A 124 23.28 1.90 3.03
C PRO A 124 24.62 1.58 3.68
N SER A 125 24.94 0.29 3.81
CA SER A 125 26.22 -0.17 4.35
C SER A 125 26.84 -1.23 3.44
N GLY A 126 27.98 -0.91 2.85
CA GLY A 126 28.77 -1.85 2.04
C GLY A 126 28.16 -2.16 0.67
N GLU A 127 28.64 -3.24 0.05
CA GLU A 127 28.28 -3.66 -1.31
C GLU A 127 26.85 -4.23 -1.44
N VAL A 128 26.26 -4.62 -0.33
CA VAL A 128 24.92 -5.24 -0.26
C VAL A 128 23.81 -4.25 -0.61
N THR A 129 24.13 -2.96 -0.63
CA THR A 129 23.16 -1.88 -0.88
C THR A 129 22.70 -1.76 -2.33
N LEU A 130 23.34 -2.45 -3.27
CA LEU A 130 22.92 -2.42 -4.68
C LEU A 130 21.56 -3.06 -4.92
N ASP A 131 21.09 -3.89 -3.99
CA ASP A 131 19.79 -4.57 -4.06
C ASP A 131 18.84 -4.17 -2.93
N TYR A 132 19.09 -2.99 -2.35
CA TYR A 132 18.33 -2.47 -1.21
C TYR A 132 16.81 -2.43 -1.45
N GLU A 133 16.38 -2.00 -2.63
CA GLU A 133 14.97 -1.89 -2.97
C GLU A 133 14.29 -3.27 -3.02
N SER A 134 14.95 -4.27 -3.58
CA SER A 134 14.43 -5.64 -3.63
C SER A 134 14.32 -6.24 -2.23
N ILE A 135 15.33 -6.01 -1.38
CA ILE A 135 15.31 -6.46 0.02
C ILE A 135 14.16 -5.77 0.76
N LEU A 136 14.02 -4.45 0.62
CA LEU A 136 12.95 -3.67 1.25
C LEU A 136 11.56 -4.18 0.88
N ILE A 137 11.31 -4.46 -0.40
CA ILE A 137 10.03 -4.98 -0.88
C ILE A 137 9.78 -6.39 -0.33
N SER A 138 10.80 -7.24 -0.32
CA SER A 138 10.71 -8.59 0.23
C SER A 138 10.35 -8.57 1.71
N ASP A 139 11.07 -7.79 2.50
CA ASP A 139 10.82 -7.63 3.94
C ASP A 139 9.43 -7.09 4.23
N LEU A 140 8.96 -6.12 3.42
CA LEU A 140 7.63 -5.56 3.56
C LEU A 140 6.54 -6.59 3.23
N CYS A 141 6.73 -7.41 2.18
CA CYS A 141 5.83 -8.50 1.86
C CYS A 141 5.76 -9.52 3.00
N GLU A 142 6.90 -9.93 3.54
CA GLU A 142 6.99 -10.88 4.64
C GLU A 142 6.29 -10.34 5.90
N LEU A 143 6.58 -9.10 6.27
CA LEU A 143 5.96 -8.45 7.42
C LEU A 143 4.43 -8.36 7.31
N LEU A 144 3.90 -8.07 6.12
CA LEU A 144 2.46 -7.93 5.91
C LEU A 144 1.70 -9.26 5.83
N VAL A 145 2.39 -10.37 5.55
CA VAL A 145 1.77 -11.70 5.37
C VAL A 145 1.92 -12.58 6.60
N GLU A 146 3.02 -12.50 7.32
CA GLU A 146 3.44 -13.50 8.32
C GLU A 146 3.29 -13.02 9.77
N GLY A 147 2.28 -12.37 10.19
CA GLY A 147 2.13 -12.04 11.62
C GLY A 147 2.45 -13.21 12.59
N PRO A 148 2.79 -12.92 13.84
CA PRO A 148 2.63 -11.65 14.54
C PRO A 148 3.67 -10.61 14.13
N PHE A 149 3.22 -9.36 14.01
CA PHE A 149 4.08 -8.27 13.61
C PHE A 149 5.05 -7.90 14.73
N GLU A 150 6.30 -7.67 14.35
CA GLU A 150 7.36 -7.22 15.26
C GLU A 150 7.97 -5.93 14.72
N SER A 151 8.31 -5.00 15.61
CA SER A 151 9.00 -3.77 15.21
C SER A 151 10.40 -4.10 14.70
N THR A 152 10.69 -3.72 13.44
CA THR A 152 11.95 -4.01 12.77
C THR A 152 12.38 -2.86 11.86
N ALA A 153 13.56 -2.95 11.31
CA ALA A 153 14.07 -2.08 10.25
C ALA A 153 14.09 -2.86 8.93
N LEU A 154 13.26 -2.42 7.98
CA LEU A 154 13.20 -3.05 6.65
C LEU A 154 14.41 -2.69 5.78
N GLY A 155 14.69 -3.51 4.80
CA GLY A 155 15.78 -3.31 3.84
C GLY A 155 17.18 -3.53 4.41
N MET A 156 17.29 -4.16 5.57
CA MET A 156 18.57 -4.61 6.11
C MET A 156 18.89 -6.01 5.60
N PRO A 157 20.16 -6.29 5.23
CA PRO A 157 20.54 -7.65 4.96
C PRO A 157 20.25 -8.55 6.16
N HIS A 158 19.53 -9.63 5.95
CA HIS A 158 19.37 -10.64 6.99
C HIS A 158 20.72 -11.29 7.24
N ASP A 159 21.22 -11.20 8.46
CA ASP A 159 22.36 -12.00 8.91
C ASP A 159 21.87 -13.44 9.07
N ASP A 160 21.85 -14.19 7.99
CA ASP A 160 21.69 -15.64 8.06
C ASP A 160 22.90 -16.22 8.82
N HIS A 161 22.76 -16.30 10.14
CA HIS A 161 23.64 -17.08 10.98
C HIS A 161 23.35 -18.58 10.75
N ASP A 162 23.45 -19.02 9.50
CA ASP A 162 23.69 -20.41 9.22
C ASP A 162 25.20 -20.60 9.16
N ASP A 163 25.72 -21.30 10.18
CA ASP A 163 27.06 -21.85 10.26
C ASP A 163 27.37 -22.67 8.98
N HIS A 164 27.79 -22.01 7.95
CA HIS A 164 28.51 -22.62 6.84
C HIS A 164 29.94 -22.12 6.82
N ASP A 165 30.74 -22.72 7.73
CA ASP A 165 32.15 -22.99 7.46
C ASP A 165 32.26 -23.59 6.06
N ASP A 166 32.67 -22.85 5.09
CA ASP A 166 33.50 -23.17 3.97
C ASP A 166 33.24 -22.25 2.75
N LEU A 167 33.80 -21.06 2.76
CA LEU A 167 34.11 -20.41 1.49
C LEU A 167 35.60 -20.01 1.52
N SER A 168 36.41 -20.92 1.01
CA SER A 168 37.80 -20.72 0.73
C SER A 168 37.99 -19.49 -0.18
N LEU A 169 38.81 -18.58 0.29
CA LEU A 169 39.40 -17.46 -0.41
C LEU A 169 39.88 -17.88 -1.80
N ILE A 170 39.23 -17.38 -2.85
CA ILE A 170 39.85 -17.31 -4.16
C ILE A 170 40.56 -15.95 -4.24
N HIS A 171 41.84 -15.97 -3.99
CA HIS A 171 42.75 -14.88 -4.35
C HIS A 171 42.95 -14.88 -5.87
N ILE A 172 42.64 -13.78 -6.53
CA ILE A 172 43.20 -13.37 -7.81
C ILE A 172 43.90 -12.04 -7.63
#